data_56b599473625324fa20775772b99cbfa
#
_entry.id   56b599473625324fa20775772b99cbfa
#
_cell.length_a   1.000
_cell.length_b   1.000
_cell.length_c   1.000
_cell.angle_alpha   90.00
_cell.angle_beta   90.00
_cell.angle_gamma   90.00
#
_symmetry.space_group_name_H-M   'P 1'
#
loop_
_entity.id
_entity.type
_entity.pdbx_description
1 polymer ?
#
loop_
_entity_poly.entity_id
_entity_poly.type
_entity_poly.pdbx_seq_one_letter_code
_entity_poly.pdbx_strand_id
1 'polypeptide(L)'
;LMPRVSLSNDVKTIGKEAFANCWSMKEFKVFAKDVPQLNGANVFNGANTESCLLTVRAGQKTRFQNAAQWKDFAKIVEFGTTIKARNVAREYGDENPRLTFTVSGDKVEGKPVLKCEATPESPCGRYTIHIEPGTVNDEAVEFEDGYLVVTQAPLDVTVEDATRETGMDNPMFNIVYSGFKNGETEEVIDVKPVATCMADASSPAGLYDIT
;
A
#
# COMPACT_ATOMS: atom_id res chain seq x y z
N LEU A 1 -24.87 16.60 36.14
CA LEU A 1 -25.17 15.39 35.32
C LEU A 1 -24.73 15.64 33.89
N MET A 2 -23.65 15.00 33.46
CA MET A 2 -23.12 15.13 32.08
C MET A 2 -23.43 13.83 31.31
N PRO A 3 -24.54 13.76 30.56
CA PRO A 3 -24.87 12.53 29.81
C PRO A 3 -24.00 12.32 28.58
N ARG A 4 -23.36 13.38 28.06
CA ARG A 4 -22.50 13.38 26.88
C ARG A 4 -21.24 14.19 27.12
N VAL A 5 -20.12 13.67 26.64
CA VAL A 5 -18.81 14.30 26.66
C VAL A 5 -18.24 14.25 25.25
N SER A 6 -17.64 15.35 24.79
CA SER A 6 -16.90 15.38 23.53
C SER A 6 -15.54 16.03 23.78
N LEU A 7 -14.47 15.33 23.39
CA LEU A 7 -13.11 15.84 23.42
C LEU A 7 -12.69 16.26 22.01
N SER A 8 -12.16 17.47 21.87
CA SER A 8 -11.70 18.01 20.59
C SER A 8 -10.43 17.30 20.06
N ASN A 9 -10.08 17.58 18.81
CA ASN A 9 -8.90 17.04 18.13
C ASN A 9 -7.58 17.29 18.86
N ASP A 10 -7.49 18.39 19.61
CA ASP A 10 -6.25 18.87 20.23
C ASP A 10 -6.04 18.38 21.67
N VAL A 11 -6.99 17.62 22.21
CA VAL A 11 -6.85 17.09 23.57
C VAL A 11 -5.78 16.01 23.60
N LYS A 12 -4.67 16.32 24.29
CA LYS A 12 -3.54 15.38 24.48
C LYS A 12 -3.53 14.74 25.85
N THR A 13 -4.08 15.40 26.86
CA THR A 13 -4.05 14.95 28.25
C THR A 13 -5.37 15.19 28.96
N ILE A 14 -5.72 14.30 29.88
CA ILE A 14 -6.88 14.44 30.77
C ILE A 14 -6.36 14.34 32.21
N GLY A 15 -6.76 15.32 33.02
CA GLY A 15 -6.29 15.45 34.40
C GLY A 15 -6.88 14.37 35.32
N LYS A 16 -6.26 14.23 36.50
CA LYS A 16 -6.73 13.35 37.57
C LYS A 16 -8.21 13.63 37.89
N GLU A 17 -8.99 12.56 38.01
CA GLU A 17 -10.40 12.61 38.43
C GLU A 17 -11.32 13.46 37.53
N ALA A 18 -10.90 13.83 36.31
CA ALA A 18 -11.65 14.73 35.44
C ALA A 18 -13.09 14.24 35.15
N PHE A 19 -13.30 12.96 35.13
CA PHE A 19 -14.60 12.31 34.90
C PHE A 19 -15.00 11.37 36.04
N ALA A 20 -14.41 11.57 37.24
CA ALA A 20 -14.79 10.77 38.39
C ALA A 20 -16.24 10.99 38.76
N ASN A 21 -16.92 9.92 39.18
CA ASN A 21 -18.33 9.90 39.58
C ASN A 21 -19.32 10.39 38.47
N CYS A 22 -18.94 10.33 37.21
CA CYS A 22 -19.81 10.58 36.07
C CYS A 22 -20.73 9.38 35.80
N TRP A 23 -21.50 8.94 36.78
CA TRP A 23 -22.38 7.74 36.72
C TRP A 23 -23.50 7.87 35.69
N SER A 24 -23.92 9.07 35.29
CA SER A 24 -24.97 9.30 34.27
C SER A 24 -24.43 9.42 32.84
N MET A 25 -23.13 9.22 32.63
CA MET A 25 -22.49 9.31 31.31
C MET A 25 -23.01 8.19 30.40
N LYS A 26 -23.53 8.57 29.22
CA LYS A 26 -24.08 7.65 28.21
C LYS A 26 -23.25 7.62 26.93
N GLU A 27 -22.61 8.73 26.62
CA GLU A 27 -21.82 8.89 25.39
C GLU A 27 -20.54 9.68 25.70
N PHE A 28 -19.42 9.16 25.26
CA PHE A 28 -18.10 9.78 25.34
C PHE A 28 -17.45 9.76 23.96
N LYS A 29 -17.32 10.91 23.31
CA LYS A 29 -16.76 11.01 21.96
C LYS A 29 -15.38 11.65 22.00
N VAL A 30 -14.39 11.00 21.35
CA VAL A 30 -13.01 11.47 21.30
C VAL A 30 -12.62 11.74 19.86
N PHE A 31 -12.42 13.00 19.52
CA PHE A 31 -11.97 13.45 18.21
C PHE A 31 -10.44 13.43 18.05
N ALA A 32 -9.68 13.29 19.14
CA ALA A 32 -8.24 13.28 19.13
C ALA A 32 -7.68 12.17 18.23
N LYS A 33 -6.61 12.50 17.47
CA LYS A 33 -5.91 11.53 16.58
C LYS A 33 -5.17 10.45 17.36
N ASP A 34 -4.68 10.79 18.54
CA ASP A 34 -4.00 9.86 19.43
C ASP A 34 -4.80 9.67 20.70
N VAL A 35 -4.59 8.51 21.36
CA VAL A 35 -5.22 8.23 22.65
C VAL A 35 -4.76 9.28 23.67
N PRO A 36 -5.63 10.12 24.25
CA PRO A 36 -5.23 11.08 25.24
C PRO A 36 -4.60 10.42 26.47
N GLN A 37 -3.50 10.96 26.95
CA GLN A 37 -2.85 10.51 28.18
C GLN A 37 -3.72 10.85 29.39
N LEU A 38 -3.87 9.87 30.29
CA LEU A 38 -4.60 10.05 31.54
C LEU A 38 -3.61 10.35 32.67
N ASN A 39 -3.64 11.57 33.19
CA ASN A 39 -2.75 12.02 34.26
C ASN A 39 -3.33 11.62 35.64
N GLY A 40 -3.17 10.33 36.00
CA GLY A 40 -3.60 9.77 37.26
C GLY A 40 -4.43 8.50 37.14
N ALA A 41 -4.50 7.75 38.19
CA ALA A 41 -5.13 6.43 38.21
C ALA A 41 -6.69 6.44 38.23
N ASN A 42 -7.32 7.58 38.47
CA ASN A 42 -8.73 7.65 38.83
C ASN A 42 -9.54 8.59 37.93
N VAL A 43 -9.14 8.72 36.65
CA VAL A 43 -9.79 9.67 35.73
C VAL A 43 -11.28 9.33 35.54
N PHE A 44 -11.64 8.07 35.47
CA PHE A 44 -13.00 7.57 35.28
C PHE A 44 -13.55 6.84 36.53
N ASN A 45 -12.96 7.02 37.70
CA ASN A 45 -13.41 6.31 38.90
C ASN A 45 -14.88 6.62 39.23
N GLY A 46 -15.71 5.58 39.37
CA GLY A 46 -17.15 5.74 39.56
C GLY A 46 -17.92 6.28 38.38
N ALA A 47 -17.29 6.41 37.21
CA ALA A 47 -18.00 6.74 35.98
C ALA A 47 -18.69 5.49 35.38
N ASN A 48 -19.74 5.70 34.60
CA ASN A 48 -20.50 4.62 33.96
C ASN A 48 -19.78 4.13 32.68
N THR A 49 -18.62 3.49 32.81
CA THR A 49 -17.86 2.97 31.66
C THR A 49 -18.46 1.70 31.05
N GLU A 50 -19.22 0.91 31.80
CA GLU A 50 -19.84 -0.33 31.32
C GLU A 50 -20.97 -0.07 30.31
N SER A 51 -21.78 0.95 30.53
CA SER A 51 -22.92 1.27 29.65
C SER A 51 -22.70 2.46 28.74
N CYS A 52 -21.65 3.25 28.99
CA CYS A 52 -21.30 4.40 28.17
C CYS A 52 -20.74 3.95 26.80
N LEU A 53 -21.25 4.56 25.74
CA LEU A 53 -20.70 4.39 24.40
C LEU A 53 -19.47 5.29 24.23
N LEU A 54 -18.29 4.69 24.19
CA LEU A 54 -17.07 5.39 23.77
C LEU A 54 -16.96 5.36 22.26
N THR A 55 -16.96 6.55 21.66
CA THR A 55 -16.85 6.71 20.21
C THR A 55 -15.52 7.38 19.89
N VAL A 56 -14.68 6.72 19.12
CA VAL A 56 -13.31 7.14 18.78
C VAL A 56 -13.14 7.23 17.27
N ARG A 57 -12.07 7.88 16.80
CA ARG A 57 -11.81 7.98 15.35
C ARG A 57 -11.58 6.61 14.72
N ALA A 58 -11.90 6.50 13.42
CA ALA A 58 -11.58 5.33 12.61
C ALA A 58 -10.10 4.93 12.75
N GLY A 59 -9.83 3.63 12.89
CA GLY A 59 -8.49 3.08 13.10
C GLY A 59 -7.95 3.16 14.54
N GLN A 60 -8.66 3.79 15.48
CA GLN A 60 -8.17 3.98 16.86
C GLN A 60 -8.70 2.96 17.87
N LYS A 61 -9.74 2.21 17.55
CA LYS A 61 -10.44 1.29 18.49
C LYS A 61 -9.48 0.37 19.24
N THR A 62 -8.58 -0.31 18.55
CA THR A 62 -7.61 -1.23 19.16
C THR A 62 -6.67 -0.51 20.14
N ARG A 63 -6.26 0.72 19.84
CA ARG A 63 -5.39 1.52 20.72
C ARG A 63 -6.12 1.87 22.02
N PHE A 64 -7.39 2.28 21.95
CA PHE A 64 -8.21 2.55 23.14
C PHE A 64 -8.50 1.28 23.94
N GLN A 65 -8.74 0.15 23.30
CA GLN A 65 -8.95 -1.15 23.96
C GLN A 65 -7.71 -1.63 24.75
N ASN A 66 -6.52 -1.18 24.37
CA ASN A 66 -5.26 -1.52 25.05
C ASN A 66 -4.76 -0.44 26.02
N ALA A 67 -5.34 0.75 26.01
CA ALA A 67 -4.92 1.85 26.86
C ALA A 67 -5.53 1.76 28.26
N ALA A 68 -4.69 2.05 29.29
CA ALA A 68 -5.13 2.01 30.68
C ALA A 68 -6.34 2.92 30.94
N GLN A 69 -7.31 2.46 31.70
CA GLN A 69 -8.61 3.07 32.01
C GLN A 69 -9.54 3.24 30.79
N TRP A 70 -9.02 3.49 29.58
CA TRP A 70 -9.83 3.51 28.36
C TRP A 70 -10.38 2.12 28.02
N LYS A 71 -9.61 1.07 28.27
CA LYS A 71 -10.04 -0.33 28.10
C LYS A 71 -11.23 -0.74 28.97
N ASP A 72 -11.55 0.05 30.00
CA ASP A 72 -12.66 -0.23 30.94
C ASP A 72 -14.02 0.17 30.34
N PHE A 73 -14.04 0.87 29.19
CA PHE A 73 -15.26 1.08 28.42
C PHE A 73 -15.66 -0.21 27.69
N ALA A 74 -16.80 -0.79 28.08
CA ALA A 74 -17.30 -2.05 27.49
C ALA A 74 -17.71 -1.91 26.02
N LYS A 75 -18.10 -0.69 25.58
CA LYS A 75 -18.57 -0.41 24.22
C LYS A 75 -17.70 0.67 23.58
N ILE A 76 -16.78 0.24 22.71
CA ILE A 76 -15.93 1.13 21.93
C ILE A 76 -16.28 0.97 20.45
N VAL A 77 -16.74 2.04 19.81
CA VAL A 77 -17.04 2.10 18.36
C VAL A 77 -16.21 3.18 17.69
N GLU A 78 -16.02 3.05 16.41
CA GLU A 78 -15.32 4.05 15.62
C GLU A 78 -16.30 4.95 14.90
N PHE A 79 -15.94 6.21 14.74
CA PHE A 79 -16.61 7.17 13.88
C PHE A 79 -15.62 7.75 12.88
N GLY A 80 -16.16 8.41 11.88
CA GLY A 80 -15.38 8.98 10.81
C GLY A 80 -15.17 7.98 9.69
N THR A 81 -14.43 8.40 8.71
CA THR A 81 -14.21 7.64 7.50
C THR A 81 -12.73 7.53 7.21
N THR A 82 -12.31 6.35 6.79
CA THR A 82 -10.97 6.15 6.23
C THR A 82 -11.08 6.09 4.72
N ILE A 83 -10.33 6.94 4.03
CA ILE A 83 -10.17 6.89 2.57
C ILE A 83 -8.75 6.38 2.29
N LYS A 84 -8.65 5.21 1.66
CA LYS A 84 -7.40 4.53 1.42
C LYS A 84 -7.12 4.39 -0.06
N ALA A 85 -5.95 4.81 -0.52
CA ALA A 85 -5.48 4.55 -1.87
C ALA A 85 -5.32 3.05 -2.10
N ARG A 86 -5.81 2.54 -3.23
CA ARG A 86 -5.65 1.12 -3.59
C ARG A 86 -4.24 0.86 -4.08
N ASN A 87 -3.70 -0.28 -3.66
CA ASN A 87 -2.46 -0.79 -4.22
C ASN A 87 -2.72 -1.29 -5.63
N VAL A 88 -1.79 -1.02 -6.52
CA VAL A 88 -1.81 -1.45 -7.92
C VAL A 88 -0.44 -1.96 -8.34
N ALA A 89 -0.37 -2.66 -9.47
CA ALA A 89 0.88 -3.12 -10.05
C ALA A 89 0.87 -2.92 -11.56
N ARG A 90 2.05 -2.80 -12.14
CA ARG A 90 2.30 -2.83 -13.59
C ARG A 90 3.67 -3.40 -13.89
N GLU A 91 3.91 -3.77 -15.13
CA GLU A 91 5.23 -4.10 -15.61
C GLU A 91 6.06 -2.83 -15.88
N TYR A 92 7.37 -3.00 -15.83
CA TYR A 92 8.31 -1.97 -16.29
C TYR A 92 8.00 -1.60 -17.73
N GLY A 93 8.06 -0.32 -18.04
CA GLY A 93 7.76 0.23 -19.36
C GLY A 93 6.27 0.50 -19.64
N ASP A 94 5.35 -0.03 -18.85
CA ASP A 94 3.94 0.24 -19.02
C ASP A 94 3.53 1.56 -18.38
N GLU A 95 2.42 2.14 -18.85
CA GLU A 95 1.80 3.30 -18.23
C GLU A 95 1.21 2.95 -16.85
N ASN A 96 1.20 3.93 -15.95
CA ASN A 96 0.58 3.74 -14.65
C ASN A 96 -0.92 3.45 -14.79
N PRO A 97 -1.45 2.42 -14.13
CA PRO A 97 -2.87 2.17 -14.11
C PRO A 97 -3.61 3.32 -13.42
N ARG A 98 -4.90 3.45 -13.74
CA ARG A 98 -5.75 4.44 -13.08
C ARG A 98 -5.74 4.22 -11.56
N LEU A 99 -5.29 5.23 -10.82
CA LEU A 99 -5.30 5.20 -9.37
C LEU A 99 -6.73 5.31 -8.83
N THR A 100 -7.05 4.52 -7.84
CA THR A 100 -8.36 4.46 -7.20
C THR A 100 -8.22 4.35 -5.69
N PHE A 101 -9.32 4.56 -4.97
CA PHE A 101 -9.35 4.48 -3.51
C PHE A 101 -10.56 3.67 -3.02
N THR A 102 -10.55 3.32 -1.77
CA THR A 102 -11.69 2.75 -1.03
C THR A 102 -12.10 3.71 0.08
N VAL A 103 -13.37 3.69 0.41
CA VAL A 103 -13.94 4.44 1.53
C VAL A 103 -14.50 3.42 2.52
N SER A 104 -14.13 3.56 3.78
CA SER A 104 -14.63 2.75 4.90
C SER A 104 -15.13 3.68 5.99
N GLY A 105 -16.37 3.50 6.43
CA GLY A 105 -17.04 4.35 7.41
C GLY A 105 -18.20 5.12 6.80
N ASP A 106 -18.41 6.35 7.27
CA ASP A 106 -19.53 7.20 6.86
C ASP A 106 -19.35 7.75 5.42
N LYS A 107 -20.45 8.19 4.83
CA LYS A 107 -20.42 8.84 3.52
C LYS A 107 -19.69 10.17 3.62
N VAL A 108 -18.73 10.37 2.73
CA VAL A 108 -17.94 11.61 2.63
C VAL A 108 -18.33 12.37 1.36
N GLU A 109 -18.47 13.69 1.48
CA GLU A 109 -18.60 14.57 0.34
C GLU A 109 -17.22 15.06 -0.13
N GLY A 110 -17.12 15.33 -1.44
CA GLY A 110 -15.87 15.71 -2.06
C GLY A 110 -15.12 14.54 -2.70
N LYS A 111 -13.94 14.83 -3.22
CA LYS A 111 -13.07 13.85 -3.89
C LYS A 111 -11.63 14.02 -3.44
N PRO A 112 -10.97 12.95 -2.97
CA PRO A 112 -9.53 12.97 -2.71
C PRO A 112 -8.75 13.06 -4.03
N VAL A 113 -7.50 13.46 -3.94
CA VAL A 113 -6.54 13.47 -5.03
C VAL A 113 -5.49 12.41 -4.78
N LEU A 114 -5.20 11.59 -5.78
CA LEU A 114 -4.15 10.58 -5.72
C LEU A 114 -3.00 10.98 -6.63
N LYS A 115 -1.78 10.82 -6.15
CA LYS A 115 -0.54 11.12 -6.87
C LYS A 115 0.45 9.98 -6.71
N CYS A 116 1.14 9.64 -7.79
CA CYS A 116 2.27 8.72 -7.77
C CYS A 116 3.33 9.29 -8.71
N GLU A 117 4.57 9.36 -8.23
CA GLU A 117 5.67 9.93 -9.01
C GLU A 117 6.32 8.92 -9.97
N ALA A 118 5.94 7.65 -9.91
CA ALA A 118 6.45 6.65 -10.84
C ALA A 118 6.03 6.96 -12.27
N THR A 119 6.95 6.80 -13.20
CA THR A 119 6.78 6.94 -14.66
C THR A 119 7.06 5.61 -15.34
N PRO A 120 6.75 5.41 -16.63
CA PRO A 120 7.09 4.16 -17.35
C PRO A 120 8.56 3.74 -17.20
N GLU A 121 9.48 4.70 -17.10
CA GLU A 121 10.92 4.48 -16.96
C GLU A 121 11.36 4.19 -15.51
N SER A 122 10.44 4.30 -14.55
CA SER A 122 10.77 4.02 -13.15
C SER A 122 11.22 2.58 -12.95
N PRO A 123 12.35 2.31 -12.28
CA PRO A 123 12.86 0.96 -12.05
C PRO A 123 11.86 0.05 -11.32
N CYS A 124 12.08 -1.25 -11.40
CA CYS A 124 11.32 -2.22 -10.60
C CYS A 124 11.42 -1.88 -9.12
N GLY A 125 10.27 -1.85 -8.45
CA GLY A 125 10.23 -1.42 -7.06
C GLY A 125 8.84 -1.04 -6.58
N ARG A 126 8.80 -0.44 -5.41
CA ARG A 126 7.57 0.00 -4.75
C ARG A 126 7.56 1.53 -4.62
N TYR A 127 6.52 2.14 -5.15
CA TYR A 127 6.31 3.59 -5.18
C TYR A 127 5.06 3.95 -4.39
N THR A 128 5.13 4.96 -3.55
CA THR A 128 3.98 5.41 -2.76
C THR A 128 2.94 6.08 -3.66
N ILE A 129 1.68 5.73 -3.45
CA ILE A 129 0.54 6.46 -3.97
C ILE A 129 0.04 7.34 -2.84
N HIS A 130 0.38 8.61 -2.90
CA HIS A 130 -0.09 9.60 -1.93
C HIS A 130 -1.54 9.93 -2.16
N ILE A 131 -2.30 10.01 -1.08
CA ILE A 131 -3.69 10.45 -1.09
C ILE A 131 -3.84 11.74 -0.30
N GLU A 132 -4.31 12.77 -0.98
CA GLU A 132 -4.53 14.10 -0.40
C GLU A 132 -6.04 14.37 -0.27
N PRO A 133 -6.47 15.21 0.66
CA PRO A 133 -7.89 15.53 0.86
C PRO A 133 -8.61 16.02 -0.40
N GLY A 134 -7.93 16.75 -1.29
CA GLY A 134 -8.57 17.35 -2.47
C GLY A 134 -9.71 18.28 -2.07
N THR A 135 -10.96 17.94 -2.44
CA THR A 135 -12.16 18.67 -2.06
C THR A 135 -12.90 18.05 -0.87
N VAL A 136 -12.34 17.02 -0.23
CA VAL A 136 -12.91 16.46 0.99
C VAL A 136 -12.65 17.43 2.14
N ASN A 137 -13.72 17.93 2.76
CA ASN A 137 -13.67 18.89 3.85
C ASN A 137 -14.37 18.32 5.09
N ASP A 138 -13.83 17.25 5.64
CA ASP A 138 -14.32 16.60 6.85
C ASP A 138 -13.12 16.24 7.74
N GLU A 139 -13.03 16.87 8.92
CA GLU A 139 -11.95 16.64 9.87
C GLU A 139 -11.93 15.22 10.48
N ALA A 140 -13.04 14.49 10.38
CA ALA A 140 -13.13 13.10 10.85
C ALA A 140 -12.66 12.09 9.81
N VAL A 141 -12.24 12.54 8.61
CA VAL A 141 -11.69 11.67 7.56
C VAL A 141 -10.20 11.46 7.77
N GLU A 142 -9.79 10.20 7.73
CA GLU A 142 -8.39 9.80 7.70
C GLU A 142 -8.00 9.33 6.29
N PHE A 143 -6.80 9.71 5.86
CA PHE A 143 -6.27 9.36 4.55
C PHE A 143 -5.11 8.37 4.74
N GLU A 144 -5.17 7.24 4.04
CA GLU A 144 -4.12 6.24 4.04
C GLU A 144 -3.54 6.10 2.63
N ASP A 145 -2.23 6.25 2.52
CA ASP A 145 -1.50 6.02 1.27
C ASP A 145 -1.57 4.56 0.83
N GLY A 146 -1.45 4.36 -0.47
CA GLY A 146 -1.25 3.06 -1.09
C GLY A 146 0.11 2.95 -1.74
N TYR A 147 0.29 1.96 -2.61
CA TYR A 147 1.51 1.82 -3.38
C TYR A 147 1.27 1.20 -4.75
N LEU A 148 2.13 1.59 -5.69
CA LEU A 148 2.31 0.97 -6.99
C LEU A 148 3.53 0.05 -6.91
N VAL A 149 3.40 -1.18 -7.41
CA VAL A 149 4.52 -2.10 -7.61
C VAL A 149 4.85 -2.13 -9.09
N VAL A 150 6.09 -1.80 -9.45
CA VAL A 150 6.64 -2.00 -10.78
C VAL A 150 7.36 -3.33 -10.78
N THR A 151 6.89 -4.26 -11.58
CA THR A 151 7.49 -5.60 -11.76
C THR A 151 8.38 -5.65 -12.97
N GLN A 152 9.22 -6.68 -13.08
CA GLN A 152 10.01 -6.90 -14.27
C GLN A 152 9.13 -7.17 -15.49
N ALA A 153 9.50 -6.62 -16.64
CA ALA A 153 8.92 -7.00 -17.91
C ALA A 153 9.62 -8.28 -18.41
N PRO A 154 8.88 -9.25 -19.00
CA PRO A 154 9.48 -10.41 -19.58
C PRO A 154 10.29 -10.04 -20.82
N LEU A 155 11.43 -10.72 -21.01
CA LEU A 155 12.26 -10.62 -22.19
C LEU A 155 12.37 -12.03 -22.81
N ASP A 156 11.94 -12.17 -24.06
CA ASP A 156 12.08 -13.40 -24.80
C ASP A 156 13.41 -13.38 -25.58
N VAL A 157 14.11 -14.50 -25.47
CA VAL A 157 15.41 -14.71 -26.16
C VAL A 157 15.27 -15.97 -27.00
N THR A 158 15.51 -15.85 -28.30
CA THR A 158 15.45 -16.96 -29.24
C THR A 158 16.70 -16.99 -30.10
N VAL A 159 17.04 -18.17 -30.62
CA VAL A 159 18.14 -18.34 -31.59
C VAL A 159 17.52 -18.63 -32.94
N GLU A 160 18.01 -18.00 -33.99
CA GLU A 160 17.56 -18.26 -35.35
C GLU A 160 18.19 -19.58 -35.86
N ASP A 161 17.44 -20.30 -36.68
CA ASP A 161 17.95 -21.47 -37.40
C ASP A 161 19.12 -21.07 -38.30
N ALA A 162 20.12 -21.92 -38.35
CA ALA A 162 21.30 -21.75 -39.19
C ALA A 162 21.58 -23.00 -40.04
N THR A 163 22.17 -22.82 -41.19
CA THR A 163 22.54 -23.92 -42.07
C THR A 163 24.00 -23.81 -42.48
N ARG A 164 24.65 -24.96 -42.69
CA ARG A 164 25.99 -25.06 -43.23
C ARG A 164 26.14 -26.32 -44.10
N GLU A 165 27.15 -26.34 -44.96
CA GLU A 165 27.52 -27.55 -45.68
C GLU A 165 28.37 -28.46 -44.81
N THR A 166 28.28 -29.81 -45.04
CA THR A 166 29.10 -30.79 -44.36
C THR A 166 30.60 -30.50 -44.62
N GLY A 167 31.40 -30.54 -43.56
CA GLY A 167 32.82 -30.23 -43.61
C GLY A 167 33.17 -28.76 -43.31
N MET A 168 32.18 -27.89 -43.17
CA MET A 168 32.39 -26.50 -42.79
C MET A 168 32.15 -26.29 -41.29
N ASP A 169 32.76 -25.26 -40.74
CA ASP A 169 32.49 -24.83 -39.35
C ASP A 169 31.10 -24.24 -39.20
N ASN A 170 30.60 -24.29 -37.97
CA ASN A 170 29.32 -23.66 -37.65
C ASN A 170 29.40 -22.12 -37.87
N PRO A 171 28.36 -21.51 -38.45
CA PRO A 171 28.30 -20.06 -38.54
C PRO A 171 28.10 -19.47 -37.14
N MET A 172 28.26 -18.18 -37.00
CA MET A 172 27.79 -17.47 -35.83
C MET A 172 26.26 -17.59 -35.73
N PHE A 173 25.78 -18.06 -34.59
CA PHE A 173 24.35 -18.14 -34.36
C PHE A 173 23.80 -16.80 -33.99
N ASN A 174 22.73 -16.40 -34.66
CA ASN A 174 22.05 -15.12 -34.39
C ASN A 174 21.05 -15.26 -33.25
N ILE A 175 21.21 -14.44 -32.21
CA ILE A 175 20.32 -14.40 -31.06
C ILE A 175 19.39 -13.21 -31.24
N VAL A 176 18.08 -13.46 -31.15
CA VAL A 176 17.03 -12.46 -31.29
C VAL A 176 16.37 -12.24 -29.94
N TYR A 177 16.19 -10.98 -29.59
CA TYR A 177 15.55 -10.55 -28.38
C TYR A 177 14.24 -9.84 -28.70
N SER A 178 13.21 -10.09 -27.89
CA SER A 178 11.95 -9.36 -27.95
C SER A 178 11.39 -9.09 -26.55
N GLY A 179 10.69 -7.97 -26.40
CA GLY A 179 10.11 -7.59 -25.11
C GLY A 179 10.80 -6.41 -24.42
N PHE A 180 11.87 -5.86 -25.00
CA PHE A 180 12.45 -4.61 -24.47
C PHE A 180 11.39 -3.50 -24.38
N LYS A 181 11.48 -2.71 -23.32
CA LYS A 181 10.60 -1.59 -23.04
C LYS A 181 11.37 -0.26 -23.22
N ASN A 182 10.64 0.83 -23.27
CA ASN A 182 11.22 2.20 -23.30
C ASN A 182 12.29 2.45 -24.40
N GLY A 183 12.29 1.67 -25.48
CA GLY A 183 13.30 1.77 -26.53
C GLY A 183 14.68 1.18 -26.16
N GLU A 184 14.75 0.40 -25.09
CA GLU A 184 15.96 -0.32 -24.69
C GLU A 184 16.34 -1.40 -25.72
N THR A 185 17.58 -1.81 -25.67
CA THR A 185 18.19 -2.81 -26.56
C THR A 185 18.96 -3.83 -25.73
N GLU A 186 19.59 -4.80 -26.40
CA GLU A 186 20.46 -5.79 -25.75
C GLU A 186 21.62 -5.20 -24.94
N GLU A 187 21.85 -3.89 -25.02
CA GLU A 187 22.90 -3.21 -24.26
C GLU A 187 22.61 -3.16 -22.75
N VAL A 188 21.32 -3.30 -22.36
CA VAL A 188 20.93 -3.31 -20.94
C VAL A 188 21.08 -4.70 -20.29
N ILE A 189 21.52 -5.72 -21.07
CA ILE A 189 21.72 -7.08 -20.57
C ILE A 189 23.13 -7.21 -20.00
N ASP A 190 23.24 -7.39 -18.70
CA ASP A 190 24.52 -7.55 -17.99
C ASP A 190 25.31 -8.77 -18.46
N VAL A 191 24.61 -9.90 -18.66
CA VAL A 191 25.20 -11.15 -19.11
C VAL A 191 24.45 -11.64 -20.36
N LYS A 192 25.07 -11.45 -21.52
CA LYS A 192 24.48 -11.87 -22.79
C LYS A 192 24.53 -13.39 -22.92
N PRO A 193 23.45 -14.05 -23.39
CA PRO A 193 23.46 -15.46 -23.70
C PRO A 193 24.40 -15.76 -24.86
N VAL A 194 24.89 -16.99 -24.89
CA VAL A 194 25.76 -17.53 -25.98
C VAL A 194 25.07 -18.74 -26.55
N ALA A 195 24.82 -18.75 -27.84
CA ALA A 195 24.24 -19.89 -28.52
C ALA A 195 25.35 -20.89 -28.93
N THR A 196 25.12 -22.16 -28.66
CA THR A 196 26.03 -23.25 -28.97
C THR A 196 25.32 -24.40 -29.71
N CYS A 197 26.09 -25.19 -30.46
CA CYS A 197 25.60 -26.40 -31.11
C CYS A 197 26.62 -27.52 -30.92
N MET A 198 26.13 -28.70 -30.63
CA MET A 198 27.01 -29.89 -30.49
C MET A 198 27.58 -30.42 -31.82
N ALA A 199 27.00 -30.02 -32.96
CA ALA A 199 27.54 -30.39 -34.27
C ALA A 199 28.81 -29.60 -34.56
N ASP A 200 29.77 -30.25 -35.21
CA ASP A 200 31.04 -29.70 -35.70
C ASP A 200 31.25 -30.03 -37.18
N ALA A 201 32.42 -29.60 -37.76
CA ALA A 201 32.73 -29.84 -39.16
C ALA A 201 32.74 -31.35 -39.57
N SER A 202 32.93 -32.24 -38.61
CA SER A 202 32.94 -33.72 -38.84
C SER A 202 31.54 -34.35 -38.74
N SER A 203 30.57 -33.62 -38.26
CA SER A 203 29.20 -34.12 -38.07
C SER A 203 28.52 -34.38 -39.42
N PRO A 204 27.83 -35.57 -39.58
CA PRO A 204 27.11 -35.88 -40.80
C PRO A 204 25.95 -34.93 -41.06
N ALA A 205 25.43 -34.93 -42.31
CA ALA A 205 24.24 -34.15 -42.63
C ALA A 205 23.05 -34.59 -41.77
N GLY A 206 22.37 -33.61 -41.11
CA GLY A 206 21.25 -33.84 -40.21
C GLY A 206 20.77 -32.53 -39.56
N LEU A 207 19.78 -32.64 -38.68
CA LEU A 207 19.31 -31.57 -37.83
C LEU A 207 19.98 -31.67 -36.44
N TYR A 208 20.45 -30.59 -35.93
CA TYR A 208 21.11 -30.46 -34.64
C TYR A 208 20.57 -29.26 -33.90
N ASP A 209 20.30 -29.44 -32.62
CA ASP A 209 19.78 -28.35 -31.79
C ASP A 209 20.84 -27.26 -31.55
N ILE A 210 20.43 -26.03 -31.62
CA ILE A 210 21.17 -24.83 -31.18
C ILE A 210 20.61 -24.42 -29.82
N THR A 211 21.41 -24.38 -28.79
CA THR A 211 21.01 -24.11 -27.40
C THR A 211 21.80 -22.97 -26.79
#